data_5dab885163109c4a12b7d66f0fb39318
#
_entry.id   5dab885163109c4a12b7d66f0fb39318
#
_cell.length_a   1.000
_cell.length_b   1.000
_cell.length_c   1.000
_cell.angle_alpha   90.00
_cell.angle_beta   90.00
_cell.angle_gamma   90.00
#
_symmetry.space_group_name_H-M   'P 1'
#
loop_
_entity.id
_entity.type
_entity.pdbx_description
1 polymer ?
#
loop_
_entity_poly.entity_id
_entity_poly.type
_entity_poly.pdbx_seq_one_letter_code
_entity_poly.pdbx_strand_id
1 'polypeptide(L)'
;MKLTVLGCGRWGSFLAAYHSARNEVLLWGRDTSRAYQQLAAQRKNEYLTLPEQLVLSSDLRQALEWADTVIISISAQQLRQLAGCIDQYPVEGKTFVLCMKGIEVETGKRLTQVMEECIHQPISVAVWVGPGHVQDFSAGIPNCMVVDSADPAVTDRIVENLSSDLIRLYKGRDIIGTEVGAAAKNVIGIAAGFLDGAGLSSLKGSLMARGAREIARLIHAMGGNELSAYGLCHLGDYEATLFSAHSHNRMFGECFI
;
A
#
# COMPACT_ATOMS: atom_id res chain seq x y z
N MET A 1 -7.18 -19.67 -3.15
CA MET A 1 -8.13 -18.95 -2.27
C MET A 1 -8.89 -17.89 -3.07
N LYS A 2 -9.95 -17.31 -2.49
CA LYS A 2 -10.60 -16.13 -3.07
C LYS A 2 -9.98 -14.85 -2.50
N LEU A 3 -9.79 -13.83 -3.35
CA LEU A 3 -9.29 -12.51 -2.97
C LEU A 3 -10.15 -11.42 -3.61
N THR A 4 -10.38 -10.36 -2.88
CA THR A 4 -10.93 -9.12 -3.42
C THR A 4 -9.87 -8.03 -3.37
N VAL A 5 -9.74 -7.25 -4.45
CA VAL A 5 -8.89 -6.07 -4.49
C VAL A 5 -9.77 -4.84 -4.75
N LEU A 6 -9.83 -3.93 -3.80
CA LEU A 6 -10.55 -2.67 -3.92
C LEU A 6 -9.60 -1.58 -4.39
N GLY A 7 -9.76 -1.13 -5.64
CA GLY A 7 -8.98 -0.07 -6.26
C GLY A 7 -8.32 -0.48 -7.57
N CYS A 8 -8.75 0.15 -8.65
CA CYS A 8 -8.26 -0.07 -10.03
C CYS A 8 -7.04 0.80 -10.41
N GLY A 9 -6.33 1.36 -9.41
CA GLY A 9 -5.09 2.10 -9.65
C GLY A 9 -3.95 1.19 -10.07
N ARG A 10 -2.76 1.79 -10.31
CA ARG A 10 -1.55 1.08 -10.73
C ARG A 10 -1.24 -0.14 -9.85
N TRP A 11 -1.16 0.05 -8.53
CA TRP A 11 -0.82 -1.02 -7.59
C TRP A 11 -1.93 -2.05 -7.44
N GLY A 12 -3.19 -1.63 -7.30
CA GLY A 12 -4.32 -2.55 -7.13
C GLY A 12 -4.56 -3.43 -8.37
N SER A 13 -4.49 -2.86 -9.58
CA SER A 13 -4.62 -3.66 -10.82
C SER A 13 -3.47 -4.66 -10.98
N PHE A 14 -2.24 -4.27 -10.59
CA PHE A 14 -1.10 -5.19 -10.58
C PHE A 14 -1.30 -6.33 -9.58
N LEU A 15 -1.64 -6.05 -8.32
CA LEU A 15 -1.86 -7.09 -7.33
C LEU A 15 -2.98 -8.05 -7.75
N ALA A 16 -4.08 -7.52 -8.27
CA ALA A 16 -5.18 -8.35 -8.75
C ALA A 16 -4.74 -9.27 -9.89
N ALA A 17 -4.06 -8.74 -10.91
CA ALA A 17 -3.56 -9.52 -12.03
C ALA A 17 -2.52 -10.56 -11.58
N TYR A 18 -1.59 -10.17 -10.72
CA TYR A 18 -0.54 -11.04 -10.21
C TYR A 18 -1.10 -12.21 -9.42
N HIS A 19 -1.99 -11.94 -8.48
CA HIS A 19 -2.58 -12.99 -7.64
C HIS A 19 -3.59 -13.86 -8.39
N SER A 20 -4.18 -13.39 -9.51
CA SER A 20 -5.13 -14.20 -10.29
C SER A 20 -4.49 -15.43 -10.95
N ALA A 21 -3.15 -15.51 -11.03
CA ALA A 21 -2.45 -16.71 -11.50
C ALA A 21 -2.58 -17.90 -10.53
N ARG A 22 -2.88 -17.64 -9.25
CA ARG A 22 -2.94 -18.68 -8.19
C ARG A 22 -4.21 -18.63 -7.36
N ASN A 23 -5.06 -17.63 -7.56
CA ASN A 23 -6.26 -17.38 -6.75
C ASN A 23 -7.43 -16.95 -7.65
N GLU A 24 -8.65 -17.10 -7.14
CA GLU A 24 -9.83 -16.49 -7.73
C GLU A 24 -9.89 -15.03 -7.27
N VAL A 25 -9.71 -14.07 -8.17
CA VAL A 25 -9.58 -12.66 -7.83
C VAL A 25 -10.70 -11.84 -8.44
N LEU A 26 -11.34 -10.99 -7.62
CA LEU A 26 -12.20 -9.92 -8.04
C LEU A 26 -11.51 -8.57 -7.82
N LEU A 27 -11.41 -7.78 -8.89
CA LEU A 27 -10.93 -6.40 -8.86
C LEU A 27 -12.14 -5.46 -8.90
N TRP A 28 -12.26 -4.62 -7.88
CA TRP A 28 -13.33 -3.63 -7.80
C TRP A 28 -12.81 -2.21 -8.03
N GLY A 29 -13.59 -1.42 -8.72
CA GLY A 29 -13.38 0.02 -8.85
C GLY A 29 -14.70 0.76 -9.00
N ARG A 30 -14.71 2.05 -8.64
CA ARG A 30 -15.89 2.90 -8.85
C ARG A 30 -16.15 3.04 -10.35
N ASP A 31 -17.37 2.86 -10.78
CA ASP A 31 -17.81 3.02 -12.18
C ASP A 31 -17.47 4.40 -12.75
N THR A 32 -17.48 5.44 -11.91
CA THR A 32 -17.12 6.82 -12.26
C THR A 32 -15.60 7.04 -12.40
N SER A 33 -14.77 6.11 -11.97
CA SER A 33 -13.31 6.28 -12.04
C SER A 33 -12.78 5.99 -13.45
N ARG A 34 -11.91 6.88 -13.98
CA ARG A 34 -11.28 6.68 -15.29
C ARG A 34 -10.50 5.37 -15.37
N ALA A 35 -9.83 4.97 -14.27
CA ALA A 35 -9.08 3.73 -14.22
C ALA A 35 -9.99 2.50 -14.38
N TYR A 36 -11.14 2.47 -13.69
CA TYR A 36 -12.12 1.39 -13.86
C TYR A 36 -12.69 1.37 -15.28
N GLN A 37 -13.14 2.52 -15.78
CA GLN A 37 -13.72 2.64 -17.13
C GLN A 37 -12.76 2.15 -18.22
N GLN A 38 -11.48 2.48 -18.11
CA GLN A 38 -10.45 2.00 -19.04
C GLN A 38 -10.31 0.47 -18.96
N LEU A 39 -10.23 -0.10 -17.75
CA LEU A 39 -10.13 -1.55 -17.58
C LEU A 39 -11.41 -2.28 -18.01
N ALA A 40 -12.59 -1.70 -17.80
CA ALA A 40 -13.86 -2.27 -18.23
C ALA A 40 -13.97 -2.30 -19.77
N ALA A 41 -13.52 -1.24 -20.44
CA ALA A 41 -13.58 -1.13 -21.89
C ALA A 41 -12.53 -1.97 -22.63
N GLN A 42 -11.30 -2.05 -22.09
CA GLN A 42 -10.15 -2.58 -22.82
C GLN A 42 -9.46 -3.77 -22.12
N ARG A 43 -9.82 -4.07 -20.88
CA ARG A 43 -9.10 -5.00 -19.97
C ARG A 43 -7.60 -4.71 -19.87
N LYS A 44 -7.20 -3.46 -20.14
CA LYS A 44 -5.81 -3.02 -20.21
C LYS A 44 -5.66 -1.60 -19.68
N ASN A 45 -4.56 -1.35 -18.98
CA ASN A 45 -4.06 -0.01 -18.67
C ASN A 45 -2.62 0.17 -19.20
N GLU A 46 -1.95 1.26 -18.86
CA GLU A 46 -0.59 1.54 -19.32
C GLU A 46 0.46 0.55 -18.76
N TYR A 47 0.14 -0.21 -17.69
CA TYR A 47 1.08 -1.08 -16.99
C TYR A 47 0.90 -2.56 -17.31
N LEU A 48 -0.36 -2.99 -17.57
CA LEU A 48 -0.67 -4.42 -17.73
C LEU A 48 -1.99 -4.65 -18.48
N THR A 49 -2.16 -5.89 -18.92
CA THR A 49 -3.44 -6.44 -19.39
C THR A 49 -4.02 -7.34 -18.29
N LEU A 50 -5.31 -7.20 -17.99
CA LEU A 50 -5.99 -8.05 -17.01
C LEU A 50 -6.15 -9.47 -17.59
N PRO A 51 -5.75 -10.52 -16.84
CA PRO A 51 -6.02 -11.90 -17.22
C PRO A 51 -7.51 -12.17 -17.41
N GLU A 52 -7.86 -13.09 -18.33
CA GLU A 52 -9.27 -13.37 -18.67
C GLU A 52 -10.08 -13.87 -17.45
N GLN A 53 -9.46 -14.68 -16.59
CA GLN A 53 -10.08 -15.26 -15.41
C GLN A 53 -10.34 -14.25 -14.28
N LEU A 54 -9.72 -13.07 -14.31
CA LEU A 54 -9.91 -12.04 -13.31
C LEU A 54 -11.27 -11.37 -13.47
N VAL A 55 -12.08 -11.40 -12.41
CA VAL A 55 -13.39 -10.75 -12.38
C VAL A 55 -13.21 -9.24 -12.13
N LEU A 56 -13.80 -8.41 -12.99
CA LEU A 56 -13.85 -6.96 -12.81
C LEU A 56 -15.26 -6.53 -12.47
N SER A 57 -15.45 -5.74 -11.41
CA SER A 57 -16.76 -5.29 -10.95
C SER A 57 -16.73 -3.85 -10.43
N SER A 58 -17.85 -3.15 -10.55
CA SER A 58 -18.11 -1.88 -9.86
C SER A 58 -19.12 -2.03 -8.71
N ASP A 59 -19.66 -3.22 -8.50
CA ASP A 59 -20.56 -3.52 -7.39
C ASP A 59 -19.75 -3.84 -6.13
N LEU A 60 -19.83 -2.94 -5.12
CA LEU A 60 -19.12 -3.12 -3.85
C LEU A 60 -19.67 -4.30 -3.05
N ARG A 61 -20.99 -4.55 -3.10
CA ARG A 61 -21.61 -5.70 -2.44
C ARG A 61 -21.01 -7.00 -2.96
N GLN A 62 -21.02 -7.17 -4.29
CA GLN A 62 -20.43 -8.36 -4.93
C GLN A 62 -18.96 -8.52 -4.53
N ALA A 63 -18.21 -7.43 -4.50
CA ALA A 63 -16.78 -7.46 -4.14
C ALA A 63 -16.55 -7.89 -2.68
N LEU A 64 -17.39 -7.45 -1.75
CA LEU A 64 -17.29 -7.84 -0.35
C LEU A 64 -17.79 -9.26 -0.09
N GLU A 65 -18.80 -9.73 -0.82
CA GLU A 65 -19.30 -11.11 -0.73
C GLU A 65 -18.35 -12.13 -1.38
N TRP A 66 -17.46 -11.69 -2.28
CA TRP A 66 -16.54 -12.54 -3.04
C TRP A 66 -15.53 -13.27 -2.18
N ALA A 67 -14.92 -12.58 -1.21
CA ALA A 67 -13.81 -13.10 -0.42
C ALA A 67 -13.79 -12.59 1.03
N ASP A 68 -13.16 -13.35 1.92
CA ASP A 68 -12.90 -12.95 3.30
C ASP A 68 -11.62 -12.12 3.45
N THR A 69 -10.71 -12.21 2.47
CA THR A 69 -9.50 -11.37 2.42
C THR A 69 -9.68 -10.29 1.36
N VAL A 70 -9.67 -9.04 1.81
CA VAL A 70 -9.94 -7.85 0.99
C VAL A 70 -8.72 -6.93 1.02
N ILE A 71 -8.02 -6.81 -0.11
CA ILE A 71 -6.89 -5.89 -0.28
C ILE A 71 -7.43 -4.52 -0.69
N ILE A 72 -7.05 -3.46 0.00
CA ILE A 72 -7.44 -2.08 -0.32
C ILE A 72 -6.24 -1.33 -0.88
N SER A 73 -6.39 -0.81 -2.10
CA SER A 73 -5.35 -0.05 -2.82
C SER A 73 -5.94 1.16 -3.54
N ILE A 74 -6.30 2.16 -2.74
CA ILE A 74 -6.87 3.44 -3.19
C ILE A 74 -6.01 4.62 -2.70
N SER A 75 -6.44 5.87 -2.93
CA SER A 75 -5.82 7.01 -2.24
C SER A 75 -6.10 6.95 -0.74
N ALA A 76 -5.07 7.17 0.08
CA ALA A 76 -5.18 7.14 1.55
C ALA A 76 -6.29 8.07 2.07
N GLN A 77 -6.45 9.27 1.46
CA GLN A 77 -7.44 10.27 1.86
C GLN A 77 -8.90 9.89 1.48
N GLN A 78 -9.10 8.80 0.74
CA GLN A 78 -10.43 8.28 0.40
C GLN A 78 -10.83 7.08 1.27
N LEU A 79 -9.96 6.64 2.17
CA LEU A 79 -10.21 5.43 2.96
C LEU A 79 -11.42 5.57 3.87
N ARG A 80 -11.58 6.68 4.58
CA ARG A 80 -12.73 6.93 5.47
C ARG A 80 -14.05 6.81 4.73
N GLN A 81 -14.15 7.43 3.56
CA GLN A 81 -15.35 7.34 2.73
C GLN A 81 -15.64 5.89 2.31
N LEU A 82 -14.60 5.16 1.87
CA LEU A 82 -14.77 3.76 1.47
C LEU A 82 -15.14 2.89 2.66
N ALA A 83 -14.52 3.07 3.82
CA ALA A 83 -14.79 2.31 5.05
C ALA A 83 -16.25 2.53 5.52
N GLY A 84 -16.74 3.76 5.46
CA GLY A 84 -18.16 4.06 5.74
C GLY A 84 -19.13 3.39 4.75
N CYS A 85 -18.74 3.23 3.49
CA CYS A 85 -19.52 2.44 2.53
C CYS A 85 -19.46 0.94 2.84
N ILE A 86 -18.30 0.43 3.23
CA ILE A 86 -18.08 -0.99 3.59
C ILE A 86 -18.93 -1.38 4.81
N ASP A 87 -19.03 -0.52 5.82
CA ASP A 87 -19.78 -0.78 7.06
C ASP A 87 -21.29 -1.01 6.83
N GLN A 88 -21.80 -0.61 5.66
CA GLN A 88 -23.21 -0.86 5.27
C GLN A 88 -23.47 -2.32 4.85
N TYR A 89 -22.43 -3.16 4.76
CA TYR A 89 -22.52 -4.55 4.34
C TYR A 89 -22.06 -5.50 5.45
N PRO A 90 -22.48 -6.79 5.40
CA PRO A 90 -21.95 -7.79 6.34
C PRO A 90 -20.46 -8.05 6.08
N VAL A 91 -19.61 -7.61 6.99
CA VAL A 91 -18.15 -7.77 6.87
C VAL A 91 -17.51 -8.37 8.13
N GLU A 92 -18.32 -8.88 9.05
CA GLU A 92 -17.86 -9.58 10.24
C GLU A 92 -16.87 -10.71 9.87
N GLY A 93 -15.75 -10.78 10.58
CA GLY A 93 -14.72 -11.78 10.40
C GLY A 93 -13.79 -11.58 9.19
N LYS A 94 -14.05 -10.57 8.35
CA LYS A 94 -13.17 -10.31 7.19
C LYS A 94 -11.84 -9.69 7.59
N THR A 95 -10.84 -9.93 6.75
CA THR A 95 -9.49 -9.36 6.87
C THR A 95 -9.28 -8.32 5.79
N PHE A 96 -9.05 -7.07 6.18
CA PHE A 96 -8.71 -5.97 5.29
C PHE A 96 -7.20 -5.74 5.29
N VAL A 97 -6.57 -5.73 4.11
CA VAL A 97 -5.13 -5.52 3.92
C VAL A 97 -4.91 -4.19 3.22
N LEU A 98 -4.38 -3.22 3.93
CA LEU A 98 -4.18 -1.86 3.44
C LEU A 98 -2.82 -1.76 2.73
N CYS A 99 -2.83 -1.45 1.44
CA CYS A 99 -1.62 -1.26 0.63
C CYS A 99 -1.28 0.22 0.37
N MET A 100 -1.96 1.13 1.06
CA MET A 100 -1.71 2.56 0.94
C MET A 100 -0.66 3.02 1.95
N LYS A 101 0.04 4.09 1.61
CA LYS A 101 1.03 4.76 2.47
C LYS A 101 0.52 6.18 2.76
N GLY A 102 0.28 6.48 4.02
CA GLY A 102 -0.21 7.81 4.39
C GLY A 102 -0.83 7.86 5.80
N ILE A 103 -1.07 9.09 6.22
CA ILE A 103 -1.82 9.48 7.42
C ILE A 103 -3.02 10.28 6.94
N GLU A 104 -4.18 10.12 7.55
CA GLU A 104 -5.35 10.92 7.22
C GLU A 104 -5.11 12.40 7.58
N VAL A 105 -5.28 13.29 6.62
CA VAL A 105 -4.92 14.71 6.79
C VAL A 105 -5.80 15.41 7.82
N GLU A 106 -7.09 15.12 7.84
CA GLU A 106 -8.05 15.83 8.71
C GLU A 106 -7.88 15.48 10.19
N THR A 107 -7.51 14.23 10.50
CA THR A 107 -7.48 13.75 11.89
C THR A 107 -6.09 13.40 12.40
N GLY A 108 -5.11 13.26 11.51
CA GLY A 108 -3.79 12.74 11.84
C GLY A 108 -3.78 11.24 12.18
N LYS A 109 -4.88 10.51 11.94
CA LYS A 109 -5.00 9.08 12.24
C LYS A 109 -4.27 8.22 11.23
N ARG A 110 -3.70 7.11 11.72
CA ARG A 110 -3.19 6.04 10.88
C ARG A 110 -4.35 5.36 10.15
N LEU A 111 -4.09 4.76 9.01
CA LEU A 111 -5.14 4.17 8.17
C LEU A 111 -5.84 2.98 8.85
N THR A 112 -5.13 2.21 9.67
CA THR A 112 -5.75 1.16 10.49
C THR A 112 -6.74 1.73 11.50
N GLN A 113 -6.41 2.83 12.17
CA GLN A 113 -7.32 3.52 13.09
C GLN A 113 -8.56 4.07 12.36
N VAL A 114 -8.41 4.51 11.12
CA VAL A 114 -9.56 4.94 10.30
C VAL A 114 -10.50 3.77 10.02
N MET A 115 -9.96 2.59 9.69
CA MET A 115 -10.77 1.38 9.48
C MET A 115 -11.51 0.97 10.77
N GLU A 116 -10.81 0.92 11.89
CA GLU A 116 -11.36 0.54 13.20
C GLU A 116 -12.43 1.52 13.69
N GLU A 117 -12.30 2.80 13.35
CA GLU A 117 -13.29 3.82 13.69
C GLU A 117 -14.55 3.75 12.82
N CYS A 118 -14.40 3.44 11.54
CA CYS A 118 -15.48 3.52 10.57
C CYS A 118 -16.26 2.21 10.42
N ILE A 119 -15.67 1.06 10.73
CA ILE A 119 -16.32 -0.24 10.63
C ILE A 119 -16.64 -0.75 12.03
N HIS A 120 -17.93 -0.85 12.32
CA HIS A 120 -18.43 -1.20 13.65
C HIS A 120 -18.53 -2.72 13.88
N GLN A 121 -18.35 -3.52 12.83
CA GLN A 121 -18.35 -4.98 12.89
C GLN A 121 -16.96 -5.51 13.24
N PRO A 122 -16.83 -6.68 13.89
CA PRO A 122 -15.52 -7.29 14.17
C PRO A 122 -14.79 -7.64 12.87
N ILE A 123 -13.68 -6.95 12.62
CA ILE A 123 -12.81 -7.16 11.46
C ILE A 123 -11.35 -7.30 11.90
N SER A 124 -10.53 -7.86 11.01
CA SER A 124 -9.08 -7.81 11.13
C SER A 124 -8.51 -6.82 10.14
N VAL A 125 -7.53 -6.03 10.58
CA VAL A 125 -6.84 -5.07 9.69
C VAL A 125 -5.35 -5.35 9.70
N ALA A 126 -4.76 -5.37 8.52
CA ALA A 126 -3.33 -5.46 8.32
C ALA A 126 -2.86 -4.40 7.33
N VAL A 127 -1.57 -4.08 7.35
CA VAL A 127 -0.92 -3.24 6.36
C VAL A 127 0.08 -4.06 5.55
N TRP A 128 0.19 -3.78 4.26
CA TRP A 128 1.17 -4.37 3.36
C TRP A 128 1.90 -3.25 2.64
N VAL A 129 3.13 -2.98 3.06
CA VAL A 129 3.94 -1.85 2.60
C VAL A 129 5.41 -2.27 2.40
N GLY A 130 6.21 -1.40 1.81
CA GLY A 130 7.64 -1.64 1.58
C GLY A 130 8.06 -1.22 0.18
N PRO A 131 9.32 -1.52 -0.20
CA PRO A 131 9.84 -1.20 -1.52
C PRO A 131 9.17 -2.03 -2.62
N GLY A 132 9.01 -1.43 -3.77
CA GLY A 132 8.52 -2.11 -4.96
C GLY A 132 7.80 -1.17 -5.91
N HIS A 133 8.13 -1.31 -7.17
CA HIS A 133 7.45 -0.64 -8.27
C HIS A 133 6.78 -1.67 -9.18
N VAL A 134 5.61 -1.33 -9.70
CA VAL A 134 4.88 -2.21 -10.62
C VAL A 134 5.73 -2.56 -11.83
N GLN A 135 6.52 -1.60 -12.33
CA GLN A 135 7.40 -1.80 -13.48
C GLN A 135 8.44 -2.90 -13.23
N ASP A 136 9.09 -2.88 -12.05
CA ASP A 136 10.11 -3.86 -11.67
C ASP A 136 9.48 -5.25 -11.51
N PHE A 137 8.38 -5.35 -10.78
CA PHE A 137 7.65 -6.62 -10.63
C PHE A 137 7.13 -7.17 -11.96
N SER A 138 6.64 -6.30 -12.86
CA SER A 138 6.20 -6.71 -14.20
C SER A 138 7.36 -7.19 -15.08
N ALA A 139 8.58 -6.70 -14.82
CA ALA A 139 9.81 -7.19 -15.45
C ALA A 139 10.37 -8.46 -14.76
N GLY A 140 9.71 -8.99 -13.75
CA GLY A 140 10.15 -10.19 -13.01
C GLY A 140 11.26 -9.92 -12.00
N ILE A 141 11.53 -8.66 -11.63
CA ILE A 141 12.53 -8.29 -10.64
C ILE A 141 11.95 -8.48 -9.24
N PRO A 142 12.47 -9.42 -8.42
CA PRO A 142 11.93 -9.70 -7.10
C PRO A 142 12.27 -8.62 -6.09
N ASN A 143 11.37 -8.42 -5.11
CA ASN A 143 11.62 -7.54 -3.97
C ASN A 143 10.94 -8.06 -2.69
N CYS A 144 11.27 -7.44 -1.58
CA CYS A 144 10.77 -7.76 -0.25
C CYS A 144 9.84 -6.66 0.24
N MET A 145 8.74 -7.05 0.89
CA MET A 145 7.81 -6.12 1.53
C MET A 145 7.47 -6.62 2.94
N VAL A 146 6.83 -5.80 3.76
CA VAL A 146 6.40 -6.15 5.10
C VAL A 146 4.88 -6.16 5.19
N VAL A 147 4.35 -7.15 5.88
CA VAL A 147 2.95 -7.23 6.33
C VAL A 147 2.95 -7.12 7.85
N ASP A 148 2.06 -6.29 8.38
CA ASP A 148 1.92 -6.09 9.82
C ASP A 148 0.46 -5.95 10.23
N SER A 149 0.13 -6.45 11.40
CA SER A 149 -1.20 -6.37 12.01
C SER A 149 -1.07 -6.30 13.52
N ALA A 150 -2.06 -5.73 14.19
CA ALA A 150 -2.15 -5.80 15.66
C ALA A 150 -2.30 -7.26 16.16
N ASP A 151 -2.86 -8.15 15.33
CA ASP A 151 -2.93 -9.59 15.60
C ASP A 151 -1.85 -10.33 14.77
N PRO A 152 -0.84 -10.93 15.43
CA PRO A 152 0.21 -11.72 14.75
C PRO A 152 -0.34 -12.88 13.91
N ALA A 153 -1.46 -13.50 14.31
CA ALA A 153 -2.06 -14.60 13.56
C ALA A 153 -2.60 -14.13 12.20
N VAL A 154 -3.07 -12.88 12.12
CA VAL A 154 -3.47 -12.23 10.86
C VAL A 154 -2.27 -12.01 9.96
N THR A 155 -1.17 -11.48 10.52
CA THR A 155 0.10 -11.31 9.80
C THR A 155 0.61 -12.63 9.24
N ASP A 156 0.63 -13.69 10.06
CA ASP A 156 1.08 -15.02 9.68
C ASP A 156 0.26 -15.56 8.50
N ARG A 157 -1.06 -15.52 8.60
CA ARG A 157 -1.97 -16.00 7.55
C ARG A 157 -1.78 -15.27 6.23
N ILE A 158 -1.60 -13.94 6.26
CA ILE A 158 -1.40 -13.15 5.04
C ILE A 158 -0.06 -13.50 4.40
N VAL A 159 1.02 -13.56 5.18
CA VAL A 159 2.36 -13.89 4.68
C VAL A 159 2.37 -15.30 4.07
N GLU A 160 1.78 -16.28 4.72
CA GLU A 160 1.72 -17.67 4.23
C GLU A 160 0.95 -17.80 2.91
N ASN A 161 -0.14 -17.04 2.74
CA ASN A 161 -1.00 -17.15 1.57
C ASN A 161 -0.58 -16.25 0.39
N LEU A 162 0.06 -15.10 0.64
CA LEU A 162 0.33 -14.10 -0.39
C LEU A 162 1.82 -13.91 -0.71
N SER A 163 2.74 -14.45 0.10
CA SER A 163 4.18 -14.42 -0.21
C SER A 163 4.51 -15.28 -1.43
N SER A 164 5.51 -14.87 -2.18
CA SER A 164 5.96 -15.54 -3.39
C SER A 164 7.43 -15.27 -3.68
N ASP A 165 7.98 -15.91 -4.70
CA ASP A 165 9.37 -15.68 -5.12
C ASP A 165 9.58 -14.25 -5.68
N LEU A 166 8.53 -13.67 -6.28
CA LEU A 166 8.58 -12.31 -6.80
C LEU A 166 8.37 -11.25 -5.71
N ILE A 167 7.40 -11.50 -4.82
CA ILE A 167 7.07 -10.58 -3.70
C ILE A 167 7.22 -11.34 -2.41
N ARG A 168 8.39 -11.26 -1.80
CA ARG A 168 8.64 -11.88 -0.50
C ARG A 168 8.08 -11.02 0.61
N LEU A 169 7.18 -11.58 1.42
CA LEU A 169 6.56 -10.89 2.55
C LEU A 169 7.27 -11.26 3.86
N TYR A 170 7.68 -10.25 4.59
CA TYR A 170 8.21 -10.38 5.95
C TYR A 170 7.13 -10.01 6.97
N LYS A 171 7.13 -10.71 8.10
CA LYS A 171 6.23 -10.46 9.22
C LYS A 171 6.68 -9.23 10.00
N GLY A 172 5.85 -8.19 10.04
CA GLY A 172 6.01 -7.05 10.92
C GLY A 172 5.66 -7.41 12.37
N ARG A 173 6.07 -6.55 13.31
CA ARG A 173 5.78 -6.70 14.75
C ARG A 173 5.50 -5.36 15.43
N ASP A 174 5.26 -4.34 14.64
CA ASP A 174 5.00 -2.98 15.10
C ASP A 174 4.18 -2.24 14.04
N ILE A 175 2.87 -2.42 14.09
CA ILE A 175 1.96 -1.82 13.11
C ILE A 175 2.03 -0.28 13.11
N ILE A 176 2.30 0.33 14.29
CA ILE A 176 2.43 1.79 14.39
C ILE A 176 3.65 2.25 13.60
N GLY A 177 4.82 1.66 13.88
CA GLY A 177 6.05 1.99 13.18
C GLY A 177 6.00 1.66 11.71
N THR A 178 5.35 0.57 11.34
CA THR A 178 5.17 0.17 9.93
C THR A 178 4.33 1.19 9.14
N GLU A 179 3.21 1.67 9.69
CA GLU A 179 2.38 2.68 9.02
C GLU A 179 3.05 4.06 8.98
N VAL A 180 3.59 4.52 10.12
CA VAL A 180 4.24 5.83 10.21
C VAL A 180 5.48 5.90 9.32
N GLY A 181 6.31 4.86 9.35
CA GLY A 181 7.50 4.76 8.51
C GLY A 181 7.14 4.80 7.01
N ALA A 182 6.13 4.04 6.61
CA ALA A 182 5.66 4.01 5.22
C ALA A 182 5.08 5.36 4.77
N ALA A 183 4.38 6.08 5.63
CA ALA A 183 3.83 7.39 5.32
C ALA A 183 4.94 8.45 5.20
N ALA A 184 5.85 8.49 6.17
CA ALA A 184 6.89 9.51 6.30
C ALA A 184 7.95 9.45 5.18
N LYS A 185 8.19 8.29 4.58
CA LYS A 185 9.15 8.17 3.47
C LYS A 185 8.86 9.10 2.31
N ASN A 186 7.60 9.42 2.06
CA ASN A 186 7.20 10.29 0.95
C ASN A 186 7.73 11.71 1.13
N VAL A 187 7.77 12.22 2.37
CA VAL A 187 8.34 13.54 2.69
C VAL A 187 9.85 13.55 2.39
N ILE A 188 10.55 12.48 2.79
CA ILE A 188 11.98 12.33 2.50
C ILE A 188 12.23 12.22 0.99
N GLY A 189 11.32 11.58 0.25
CA GLY A 189 11.36 11.54 -1.21
C GLY A 189 11.28 12.91 -1.86
N ILE A 190 10.41 13.79 -1.38
CA ILE A 190 10.31 15.20 -1.85
C ILE A 190 11.61 15.95 -1.54
N ALA A 191 12.14 15.82 -0.32
CA ALA A 191 13.41 16.46 0.06
C ALA A 191 14.59 15.97 -0.81
N ALA A 192 14.62 14.68 -1.19
CA ALA A 192 15.61 14.17 -2.13
C ALA A 192 15.49 14.81 -3.52
N GLY A 193 14.25 15.04 -3.97
CA GLY A 193 13.99 15.78 -5.21
C GLY A 193 14.52 17.21 -5.17
N PHE A 194 14.36 17.93 -4.06
CA PHE A 194 14.96 19.27 -3.89
C PHE A 194 16.49 19.23 -4.05
N LEU A 195 17.14 18.19 -3.49
CA LEU A 195 18.59 18.06 -3.65
C LEU A 195 18.98 17.78 -5.12
N ASP A 196 18.19 17.01 -5.84
CA ASP A 196 18.42 16.76 -7.27
C ASP A 196 18.26 18.04 -8.09
N GLY A 197 17.15 18.78 -7.92
CA GLY A 197 16.89 20.05 -8.60
C GLY A 197 17.96 21.13 -8.33
N ALA A 198 18.48 21.15 -7.10
CA ALA A 198 19.57 22.06 -6.71
C ALA A 198 20.98 21.59 -7.12
N GLY A 199 21.13 20.43 -7.78
CA GLY A 199 22.45 19.87 -8.13
C GLY A 199 23.24 19.31 -6.94
N LEU A 200 22.59 19.02 -5.81
CA LEU A 200 23.19 18.59 -4.55
C LEU A 200 22.95 17.11 -4.26
N SER A 201 22.84 16.26 -5.28
CA SER A 201 22.51 14.83 -5.14
C SER A 201 23.46 14.05 -4.22
N SER A 202 24.71 14.50 -4.05
CA SER A 202 25.67 13.92 -3.11
C SER A 202 25.23 13.97 -1.65
N LEU A 203 24.32 14.88 -1.29
CA LEU A 203 23.78 15.00 0.07
C LEU A 203 22.67 14.00 0.39
N LYS A 204 22.20 13.20 -0.57
CA LYS A 204 21.14 12.20 -0.34
C LYS A 204 21.52 11.19 0.74
N GLY A 205 22.79 10.77 0.82
CA GLY A 205 23.27 9.90 1.90
C GLY A 205 23.06 10.51 3.30
N SER A 206 23.39 11.80 3.45
CA SER A 206 23.15 12.55 4.70
C SER A 206 21.65 12.69 4.99
N LEU A 207 20.82 12.96 3.96
CA LEU A 207 19.36 13.01 4.07
C LEU A 207 18.80 11.68 4.55
N MET A 208 19.25 10.55 3.99
CA MET A 208 18.82 9.21 4.41
C MET A 208 19.13 8.94 5.89
N ALA A 209 20.37 9.20 6.31
CA ALA A 209 20.80 8.96 7.68
C ALA A 209 20.05 9.83 8.71
N ARG A 210 19.89 11.12 8.39
CA ARG A 210 19.20 12.07 9.25
C ARG A 210 17.70 11.85 9.24
N GLY A 211 17.11 11.61 8.07
CA GLY A 211 15.69 11.33 7.89
C GLY A 211 15.27 10.07 8.64
N ALA A 212 16.00 8.95 8.49
CA ALA A 212 15.69 7.73 9.21
C ALA A 212 15.70 7.94 10.74
N ARG A 213 16.68 8.69 11.27
CA ARG A 213 16.74 9.01 12.71
C ARG A 213 15.59 9.90 13.17
N GLU A 214 15.16 10.85 12.34
CA GLU A 214 14.03 11.74 12.66
C GLU A 214 12.72 10.96 12.71
N ILE A 215 12.51 10.07 11.73
CA ILE A 215 11.31 9.24 11.68
C ILE A 215 11.32 8.18 12.79
N ALA A 216 12.46 7.64 13.18
CA ALA A 216 12.57 6.79 14.37
C ALA A 216 12.02 7.48 15.63
N ARG A 217 12.37 8.76 15.84
CA ARG A 217 11.84 9.55 16.95
C ARG A 217 10.34 9.83 16.83
N LEU A 218 9.85 10.07 15.60
CA LEU A 218 8.42 10.24 15.36
C LEU A 218 7.65 8.96 15.68
N ILE A 219 8.12 7.80 15.21
CA ILE A 219 7.54 6.49 15.50
C ILE A 219 7.48 6.27 17.02
N HIS A 220 8.57 6.52 17.73
CA HIS A 220 8.63 6.40 19.19
C HIS A 220 7.59 7.32 19.88
N ALA A 221 7.51 8.59 19.46
CA ALA A 221 6.55 9.55 20.00
C ALA A 221 5.08 9.14 19.74
N MET A 222 4.81 8.37 18.68
CA MET A 222 3.50 7.82 18.36
C MET A 222 3.22 6.47 19.03
N GLY A 223 4.13 5.96 19.85
CA GLY A 223 3.98 4.71 20.62
C GLY A 223 4.45 3.46 19.88
N GLY A 224 5.15 3.59 18.75
CA GLY A 224 5.76 2.49 18.01
C GLY A 224 7.21 2.23 18.42
N ASN A 225 7.80 1.21 17.83
CA ASN A 225 9.21 0.84 18.00
C ASN A 225 10.08 1.65 17.01
N GLU A 226 10.99 2.46 17.52
CA GLU A 226 11.89 3.29 16.71
C GLU A 226 12.71 2.49 15.69
N LEU A 227 12.98 1.20 15.96
CA LEU A 227 13.72 0.33 15.04
C LEU A 227 12.96 0.05 13.75
N SER A 228 11.63 0.22 13.72
CA SER A 228 10.83 0.07 12.51
C SER A 228 11.23 1.05 11.39
N ALA A 229 11.78 2.23 11.75
CA ALA A 229 12.32 3.18 10.78
C ALA A 229 13.47 2.62 9.94
N TYR A 230 14.19 1.63 10.43
CA TYR A 230 15.32 1.01 9.72
C TYR A 230 14.91 -0.24 8.93
N GLY A 231 13.63 -0.59 8.97
CA GLY A 231 13.05 -1.74 8.27
C GLY A 231 12.57 -1.43 6.84
N LEU A 232 11.89 -2.44 6.26
CA LEU A 232 11.37 -2.39 4.89
C LEU A 232 10.30 -1.30 4.68
N CYS A 233 9.57 -0.93 5.72
CA CYS A 233 8.51 0.07 5.63
C CYS A 233 9.04 1.49 5.39
N HIS A 234 10.29 1.79 5.79
CA HIS A 234 10.84 3.14 5.70
C HIS A 234 12.21 3.16 5.02
N LEU A 235 13.32 2.84 5.73
CA LEU A 235 14.67 2.91 5.16
C LEU A 235 14.82 1.98 3.94
N GLY A 236 14.28 0.77 4.01
CA GLY A 236 14.30 -0.18 2.90
C GLY A 236 13.54 0.30 1.65
N ASP A 237 12.58 1.20 1.82
CA ASP A 237 11.81 1.80 0.70
C ASP A 237 12.46 3.12 0.19
N TYR A 238 13.57 3.55 0.76
CA TYR A 238 14.27 4.78 0.34
C TYR A 238 14.90 4.64 -1.05
N GLU A 239 15.52 3.51 -1.36
CA GLU A 239 16.15 3.29 -2.66
C GLU A 239 15.12 3.45 -3.78
N ALA A 240 13.99 2.79 -3.63
CA ALA A 240 12.86 2.89 -4.56
C ALA A 240 12.24 4.30 -4.63
N THR A 241 12.57 5.20 -3.71
CA THR A 241 11.96 6.53 -3.63
C THR A 241 12.95 7.64 -3.96
N LEU A 242 14.16 7.62 -3.38
CA LEU A 242 15.14 8.71 -3.51
C LEU A 242 15.96 8.62 -4.80
N PHE A 243 16.15 7.41 -5.33
CA PHE A 243 17.02 7.17 -6.49
C PHE A 243 16.26 6.74 -7.74
N SER A 244 15.01 6.28 -7.61
CA SER A 244 14.22 5.85 -8.75
C SER A 244 13.72 7.01 -9.60
N ALA A 245 13.85 6.89 -10.91
CA ALA A 245 13.22 7.79 -11.88
C ALA A 245 11.68 7.72 -11.88
N HIS A 246 11.11 6.67 -11.27
CA HIS A 246 9.66 6.45 -11.21
C HIS A 246 8.99 7.01 -9.94
N SER A 247 9.76 7.63 -9.04
CA SER A 247 9.22 8.23 -7.81
C SER A 247 8.57 9.58 -8.09
N HIS A 248 7.23 9.62 -8.05
CA HIS A 248 6.49 10.88 -8.21
C HIS A 248 6.84 11.94 -7.16
N ASN A 249 7.10 11.51 -5.91
CA ASN A 249 7.48 12.43 -4.83
C ASN A 249 8.85 13.07 -5.10
N ARG A 250 9.84 12.29 -5.55
CA ARG A 250 11.15 12.81 -5.93
C ARG A 250 11.04 13.77 -7.12
N MET A 251 10.32 13.35 -8.17
CA MET A 251 10.09 14.20 -9.36
C MET A 251 9.39 15.51 -8.99
N PHE A 252 8.40 15.47 -8.10
CA PHE A 252 7.75 16.68 -7.61
C PHE A 252 8.75 17.63 -6.94
N GLY A 253 9.60 17.11 -6.03
CA GLY A 253 10.63 17.91 -5.38
C GLY A 253 11.64 18.50 -6.37
N GLU A 254 12.08 17.72 -7.37
CA GLU A 254 13.01 18.16 -8.41
C GLU A 254 12.44 19.30 -9.27
N CYS A 255 11.16 19.21 -9.63
CA CYS A 255 10.49 20.23 -10.45
C CYS A 255 10.16 21.51 -9.66
N PHE A 256 10.22 21.48 -8.32
CA PHE A 256 9.88 22.63 -7.48
C PHE A 256 11.02 23.67 -7.37
N ILE A 257 12.25 23.24 -7.63
CA ILE A 257 13.48 24.07 -7.61
C ILE A 257 13.76 24.59 -9.02
#